data_b8ffd6f57d673a546df1513589fe8c1b
#
_entry.id   b8ffd6f57d673a546df1513589fe8c1b
#
_cell.length_a   1.000
_cell.length_b   1.000
_cell.length_c   1.000
_cell.angle_alpha   90.00
_cell.angle_beta   90.00
_cell.angle_gamma   90.00
#
_symmetry.space_group_name_H-M   'P 1'
#
loop_
_entity.id
_entity.type
_entity.pdbx_description
1 polymer ?
#
loop_
_entity_poly.entity_id
_entity_poly.type
_entity_poly.pdbx_seq_one_letter_code
_entity_poly.pdbx_strand_id
1 'polypeptide(L)'
;VKAAMLLEEARGPQDIVRPTRGAALSLRSRVLLYAASPLFNGKAPAEVIAALVDKSGKKLLSDTYDERKWAIAAAAAKDVIELGKYQLYVAYKSEGGSSLSDPATITPPDDEGTFHSNPWPKGWQNIDPFKSYRALFDGEVSAYGNSEIIFTRGTNQGAENIKVMVIHQLPRSQGGGYNCHGMTQK
;
A
#
# COMPACT_ATOMS: atom_id res chain seq x y z
N VAL A 1 -0.03 20.11 -4.79
CA VAL A 1 -0.54 19.78 -6.13
C VAL A 1 0.42 20.28 -7.20
N LYS A 2 0.75 21.58 -7.26
CA LYS A 2 1.62 22.13 -8.32
C LYS A 2 2.99 21.42 -8.42
N ALA A 3 3.63 21.10 -7.29
CA ALA A 3 4.91 20.37 -7.29
C ALA A 3 4.76 18.94 -7.84
N ALA A 4 3.66 18.25 -7.55
CA ALA A 4 3.40 16.93 -8.09
C ALA A 4 3.29 16.93 -9.62
N MET A 5 2.77 17.99 -10.21
CA MET A 5 2.61 18.13 -11.66
C MET A 5 3.95 18.27 -12.39
N LEU A 6 5.04 18.60 -11.68
CA LEU A 6 6.39 18.66 -12.25
C LEU A 6 7.07 17.29 -12.30
N LEU A 7 6.52 16.30 -11.58
CA LEU A 7 7.05 14.94 -11.60
C LEU A 7 6.59 14.20 -12.86
N GLU A 8 7.45 13.29 -13.32
CA GLU A 8 7.09 12.39 -14.41
C GLU A 8 5.97 11.45 -14.01
N GLU A 9 5.16 11.05 -14.97
CA GLU A 9 4.04 10.12 -14.75
C GLU A 9 4.51 8.68 -14.59
N ALA A 10 5.59 8.32 -15.26
CA ALA A 10 6.17 6.96 -15.21
C ALA A 10 7.69 7.03 -15.14
N ARG A 11 8.30 5.96 -14.65
CA ARG A 11 9.75 5.77 -14.59
C ARG A 11 10.15 4.52 -15.35
N GLY A 12 11.34 4.53 -15.92
CA GLY A 12 11.94 3.33 -16.48
C GLY A 12 12.41 2.36 -15.38
N PRO A 13 12.73 1.10 -15.74
CA PRO A 13 13.18 0.08 -14.78
C PRO A 13 14.39 0.49 -13.94
N GLN A 14 15.23 1.35 -14.47
CA GLN A 14 16.45 1.82 -13.80
C GLN A 14 16.17 2.90 -12.74
N ASP A 15 15.03 3.58 -12.83
CA ASP A 15 14.66 4.71 -11.99
C ASP A 15 13.40 4.48 -11.15
N ILE A 16 13.01 3.23 -10.97
CA ILE A 16 11.77 2.84 -10.28
C ILE A 16 11.66 3.38 -8.85
N VAL A 17 12.80 3.63 -8.20
CA VAL A 17 12.87 4.17 -6.83
C VAL A 17 12.70 5.69 -6.76
N ARG A 18 12.61 6.38 -7.90
CA ARG A 18 12.31 7.81 -7.93
C ARG A 18 10.81 8.06 -7.85
N PRO A 19 10.35 9.00 -7.03
CA PRO A 19 8.93 9.28 -6.92
C PRO A 19 8.35 9.78 -8.24
N THR A 20 7.17 9.30 -8.55
CA THR A 20 6.36 9.74 -9.70
C THR A 20 5.29 10.72 -9.25
N ARG A 21 4.57 11.30 -10.23
CA ARG A 21 3.37 12.10 -9.96
C ARG A 21 2.34 11.32 -9.12
N GLY A 22 2.11 10.05 -9.45
CA GLY A 22 1.23 9.18 -8.72
C GLY A 22 1.67 8.97 -7.27
N ALA A 23 2.97 8.77 -7.01
CA ALA A 23 3.50 8.67 -5.66
C ALA A 23 3.22 9.93 -4.82
N ALA A 24 3.43 11.11 -5.40
CA ALA A 24 3.17 12.39 -4.72
C ALA A 24 1.67 12.60 -4.44
N LEU A 25 0.80 12.28 -5.39
CA LEU A 25 -0.65 12.38 -5.21
C LEU A 25 -1.17 11.36 -4.20
N SER A 26 -0.65 10.14 -4.20
CA SER A 26 -1.01 9.11 -3.22
C SER A 26 -0.57 9.48 -1.80
N LEU A 27 0.61 10.07 -1.65
CA LEU A 27 1.05 10.60 -0.35
C LEU A 27 0.11 11.73 0.11
N ARG A 28 -0.26 12.64 -0.79
CA ARG A 28 -1.24 13.71 -0.48
C ARG A 28 -2.57 13.11 -0.02
N SER A 29 -3.10 12.12 -0.73
CA SER A 29 -4.34 11.43 -0.38
C SER A 29 -4.25 10.83 1.03
N ARG A 30 -3.17 10.12 1.34
CA ARG A 30 -2.93 9.53 2.66
C ARG A 30 -2.90 10.62 3.76
N VAL A 31 -2.16 11.69 3.57
CA VAL A 31 -2.08 12.80 4.55
C VAL A 31 -3.44 13.42 4.80
N LEU A 32 -4.23 13.66 3.76
CA LEU A 32 -5.56 14.24 3.90
C LEU A 32 -6.56 13.28 4.55
N LEU A 33 -6.44 11.97 4.30
CA LEU A 33 -7.22 10.95 4.99
C LEU A 33 -6.93 10.94 6.50
N TYR A 34 -5.65 10.97 6.90
CA TYR A 34 -5.28 11.10 8.30
C TYR A 34 -5.80 12.40 8.92
N ALA A 35 -5.70 13.52 8.21
CA ALA A 35 -6.20 14.81 8.68
C ALA A 35 -7.73 14.85 8.87
N ALA A 36 -8.47 14.01 8.13
CA ALA A 36 -9.91 13.82 8.26
C ALA A 36 -10.29 12.86 9.40
N SER A 37 -9.35 11.99 9.83
CA SER A 37 -9.61 10.97 10.85
C SER A 37 -10.01 11.59 12.19
N PRO A 38 -10.78 10.88 13.04
CA PRO A 38 -11.33 11.43 14.29
C PRO A 38 -10.27 12.07 15.19
N LEU A 39 -9.08 11.46 15.30
CA LEU A 39 -8.00 11.98 16.14
C LEU A 39 -7.56 13.40 15.73
N PHE A 40 -7.46 13.67 14.42
CA PHE A 40 -7.00 14.96 13.89
C PHE A 40 -8.14 15.91 13.53
N ASN A 41 -9.38 15.47 13.71
CA ASN A 41 -10.57 16.20 13.28
C ASN A 41 -11.60 16.32 14.41
N GLY A 42 -11.19 16.94 15.51
CA GLY A 42 -12.08 17.39 16.57
C GLY A 42 -12.60 16.32 17.53
N LYS A 43 -12.06 15.10 17.51
CA LYS A 43 -12.46 14.00 18.40
C LYS A 43 -11.33 13.43 19.26
N ALA A 44 -10.18 14.11 19.32
CA ALA A 44 -9.14 13.77 20.29
C ALA A 44 -9.61 14.11 21.72
N PRO A 45 -9.14 13.39 22.74
CA PRO A 45 -9.36 13.75 24.13
C PRO A 45 -8.90 15.19 24.43
N ALA A 46 -9.66 15.92 25.24
CA ALA A 46 -9.40 17.35 25.49
C ALA A 46 -8.00 17.61 26.09
N GLU A 47 -7.54 16.70 26.95
CA GLU A 47 -6.20 16.75 27.54
C GLU A 47 -5.09 16.58 26.47
N VAL A 48 -5.31 15.77 25.45
CA VAL A 48 -4.37 15.60 24.34
C VAL A 48 -4.31 16.84 23.46
N ILE A 49 -5.46 17.45 23.18
CA ILE A 49 -5.54 18.70 22.42
C ILE A 49 -4.83 19.82 23.16
N ALA A 50 -5.02 19.90 24.48
CA ALA A 50 -4.40 20.90 25.31
C ALA A 50 -2.87 20.72 25.45
N ALA A 51 -2.39 19.48 25.49
CA ALA A 51 -0.98 19.16 25.61
C ALA A 51 -0.20 19.33 24.31
N LEU A 52 -0.84 19.14 23.16
CA LEU A 52 -0.21 19.21 21.84
C LEU A 52 -0.31 20.63 21.26
N VAL A 53 0.60 21.47 21.71
CA VAL A 53 0.74 22.85 21.23
C VAL A 53 2.16 23.09 20.68
N ASP A 54 2.28 23.99 19.72
CA ASP A 54 3.59 24.44 19.26
C ASP A 54 4.24 25.45 20.22
N LYS A 55 5.45 25.92 19.91
CA LYS A 55 6.18 26.89 20.72
C LYS A 55 5.46 28.24 20.89
N SER A 56 4.50 28.56 20.03
CA SER A 56 3.68 29.76 20.08
C SER A 56 2.36 29.56 20.85
N GLY A 57 2.11 28.35 21.36
CA GLY A 57 0.86 28.00 22.03
C GLY A 57 -0.27 27.63 21.10
N LYS A 58 -0.02 27.51 19.79
CA LYS A 58 -1.02 27.09 18.80
C LYS A 58 -1.29 25.59 18.92
N LYS A 59 -2.56 25.22 19.05
CA LYS A 59 -2.99 23.82 19.04
C LYS A 59 -2.60 23.13 17.73
N LEU A 60 -2.01 21.95 17.81
CA LEU A 60 -1.62 21.12 16.66
C LEU A 60 -2.76 20.19 16.23
N LEU A 61 -3.70 19.88 17.12
CA LEU A 61 -4.91 19.15 16.80
C LEU A 61 -6.12 20.10 16.78
N SER A 62 -7.05 19.84 15.86
CA SER A 62 -8.33 20.56 15.84
C SER A 62 -9.18 20.15 17.04
N ASP A 63 -9.82 21.12 17.69
CA ASP A 63 -10.83 20.90 18.72
C ASP A 63 -12.26 20.89 18.17
N THR A 64 -12.41 21.12 16.86
CA THR A 64 -13.69 21.12 16.16
C THR A 64 -13.69 20.15 15.00
N TYR A 65 -14.82 19.45 14.84
CA TYR A 65 -15.03 18.57 13.70
C TYR A 65 -15.37 19.36 12.44
N ASP A 66 -14.70 19.03 11.33
CA ASP A 66 -14.98 19.58 10.00
C ASP A 66 -15.20 18.45 9.00
N GLU A 67 -16.46 18.25 8.59
CA GLU A 67 -16.85 17.21 7.65
C GLU A 67 -16.23 17.39 6.25
N ARG A 68 -15.92 18.63 5.86
CA ARG A 68 -15.31 18.93 4.56
C ARG A 68 -13.95 18.25 4.38
N LYS A 69 -13.25 17.93 5.47
CA LYS A 69 -11.98 17.21 5.40
C LYS A 69 -12.13 15.83 4.75
N TRP A 70 -13.25 15.15 4.98
CA TRP A 70 -13.55 13.88 4.32
C TRP A 70 -13.77 14.04 2.82
N ALA A 71 -14.49 15.06 2.41
CA ALA A 71 -14.69 15.36 0.99
C ALA A 71 -13.36 15.70 0.29
N ILE A 72 -12.47 16.45 0.97
CA ILE A 72 -11.14 16.78 0.46
C ILE A 72 -10.27 15.52 0.34
N ALA A 73 -10.34 14.62 1.32
CA ALA A 73 -9.62 13.35 1.28
C ALA A 73 -10.12 12.44 0.14
N ALA A 74 -11.44 12.35 -0.04
CA ALA A 74 -12.05 11.60 -1.14
C ALA A 74 -11.66 12.17 -2.51
N ALA A 75 -11.68 13.49 -2.67
CA ALA A 75 -11.24 14.15 -3.90
C ALA A 75 -9.76 13.87 -4.19
N ALA A 76 -8.92 13.87 -3.17
CA ALA A 76 -7.50 13.56 -3.35
C ALA A 76 -7.24 12.10 -3.73
N ALA A 77 -8.05 11.15 -3.24
CA ALA A 77 -8.00 9.76 -3.66
C ALA A 77 -8.46 9.61 -5.12
N LYS A 78 -9.52 10.32 -5.49
CA LYS A 78 -10.03 10.37 -6.87
C LYS A 78 -8.97 10.89 -7.84
N ASP A 79 -8.20 11.92 -7.48
CA ASP A 79 -7.08 12.43 -8.31
C ASP A 79 -6.08 11.32 -8.68
N VAL A 80 -5.83 10.34 -7.78
CA VAL A 80 -4.95 9.20 -8.06
C VAL A 80 -5.60 8.20 -9.01
N ILE A 81 -6.88 7.91 -8.80
CA ILE A 81 -7.65 6.98 -9.65
C ILE A 81 -7.75 7.53 -11.07
N GLU A 82 -8.01 8.82 -11.21
CA GLU A 82 -8.17 9.49 -12.52
C GLU A 82 -6.87 9.58 -13.33
N LEU A 83 -5.70 9.35 -12.72
CA LEU A 83 -4.47 9.17 -13.49
C LEU A 83 -4.54 7.98 -14.44
N GLY A 84 -5.36 6.95 -14.14
CA GLY A 84 -5.51 5.76 -14.97
C GLY A 84 -4.23 4.94 -15.16
N LYS A 85 -3.25 5.09 -14.24
CA LYS A 85 -1.94 4.43 -14.34
C LYS A 85 -1.84 3.16 -13.50
N TYR A 86 -2.74 2.99 -12.54
CA TYR A 86 -2.69 1.91 -11.56
C TYR A 86 -3.97 1.09 -11.64
N GLN A 87 -3.82 -0.20 -11.41
CA GLN A 87 -4.94 -1.13 -11.33
C GLN A 87 -4.54 -2.31 -10.43
N LEU A 88 -5.51 -2.95 -9.81
CA LEU A 88 -5.24 -4.13 -9.00
C LEU A 88 -4.52 -5.19 -9.84
N TYR A 89 -3.47 -5.76 -9.29
CA TYR A 89 -2.78 -6.89 -9.90
C TYR A 89 -3.63 -8.15 -9.75
N VAL A 90 -3.83 -8.84 -10.84
CA VAL A 90 -4.67 -10.04 -10.90
C VAL A 90 -3.90 -11.18 -11.54
N ALA A 91 -3.72 -12.26 -10.79
CA ALA A 91 -3.25 -13.53 -11.30
C ALA A 91 -4.47 -14.37 -11.72
N TYR A 92 -4.56 -14.70 -12.99
CA TYR A 92 -5.62 -15.59 -13.50
C TYR A 92 -5.30 -17.05 -13.19
N LYS A 93 -6.32 -17.86 -12.94
CA LYS A 93 -6.16 -19.32 -12.83
C LYS A 93 -5.68 -19.85 -14.17
N SER A 94 -4.62 -20.66 -14.15
CA SER A 94 -4.13 -21.34 -15.36
C SER A 94 -5.09 -22.47 -15.73
N GLU A 95 -5.50 -22.56 -16.97
CA GLU A 95 -6.18 -23.76 -17.47
C GLU A 95 -5.20 -24.95 -17.36
N GLY A 96 -5.52 -25.94 -16.52
CA GLY A 96 -4.76 -27.17 -16.37
C GLY A 96 -3.44 -27.09 -15.60
N GLY A 97 -3.09 -25.95 -15.03
CA GLY A 97 -1.92 -25.81 -14.16
C GLY A 97 -2.27 -26.08 -12.70
N SER A 98 -1.47 -26.91 -12.04
CA SER A 98 -1.44 -27.03 -10.59
C SER A 98 -1.22 -25.64 -10.00
N SER A 99 -2.30 -24.95 -9.61
CA SER A 99 -2.17 -23.92 -8.60
C SER A 99 -1.51 -24.59 -7.41
N LEU A 100 -0.50 -23.96 -6.83
CA LEU A 100 -0.15 -24.28 -5.45
C LEU A 100 -1.49 -24.25 -4.71
N SER A 101 -1.94 -25.43 -4.30
CA SER A 101 -3.25 -25.60 -3.69
C SER A 101 -3.41 -24.51 -2.65
N ASP A 102 -4.50 -23.76 -2.74
CA ASP A 102 -4.89 -22.86 -1.66
C ASP A 102 -4.69 -23.62 -0.36
N PRO A 103 -4.10 -23.01 0.66
CA PRO A 103 -3.98 -23.68 1.95
C PRO A 103 -5.35 -24.28 2.27
N ALA A 104 -5.40 -25.55 2.64
CA ALA A 104 -6.64 -26.29 2.88
C ALA A 104 -7.60 -25.61 3.90
N THR A 105 -7.10 -24.57 4.53
CA THR A 105 -7.83 -23.71 5.48
C THR A 105 -8.64 -22.59 4.81
N ILE A 106 -8.47 -22.32 3.51
CA ILE A 106 -9.26 -21.32 2.82
C ILE A 106 -10.43 -22.02 2.14
N THR A 107 -11.55 -22.02 2.83
CA THR A 107 -12.83 -22.37 2.22
C THR A 107 -13.41 -21.11 1.58
N PRO A 108 -13.73 -21.13 0.29
CA PRO A 108 -14.45 -20.02 -0.33
C PRO A 108 -15.75 -19.77 0.46
N PRO A 109 -16.15 -18.52 0.68
CA PRO A 109 -17.44 -18.25 1.32
C PRO A 109 -18.56 -18.86 0.50
N ASP A 110 -19.47 -19.55 1.17
CA ASP A 110 -20.71 -20.10 0.61
C ASP A 110 -21.74 -18.99 0.34
N ASP A 111 -21.34 -17.90 -0.25
CA ASP A 111 -22.33 -16.97 -0.74
C ASP A 111 -22.79 -17.45 -2.12
N GLU A 112 -23.89 -18.12 -2.09
CA GLU A 112 -24.64 -18.50 -3.29
C GLU A 112 -25.01 -17.27 -4.09
N GLY A 113 -24.20 -16.59 -4.42
CA GLY A 113 -24.91 -15.58 -5.07
C GLY A 113 -24.19 -14.83 -6.06
N THR A 114 -23.00 -14.50 -5.98
CA THR A 114 -22.74 -13.55 -7.01
C THR A 114 -21.27 -13.23 -7.16
N PHE A 115 -20.53 -12.93 -6.10
CA PHE A 115 -19.17 -12.42 -6.30
C PHE A 115 -18.19 -13.55 -6.64
N HIS A 116 -18.28 -14.71 -6.01
CA HIS A 116 -17.35 -15.81 -6.30
C HIS A 116 -17.62 -16.50 -7.64
N SER A 117 -18.87 -16.53 -8.12
CA SER A 117 -19.27 -17.21 -9.34
C SER A 117 -19.15 -16.38 -10.61
N ASN A 118 -18.82 -15.11 -10.50
CA ASN A 118 -18.60 -14.23 -11.63
C ASN A 118 -17.11 -14.07 -11.93
N PRO A 119 -16.73 -13.91 -13.21
CA PRO A 119 -15.36 -13.59 -13.56
C PRO A 119 -14.97 -12.16 -13.14
N TRP A 120 -13.69 -11.94 -12.91
CA TRP A 120 -13.15 -10.63 -12.63
C TRP A 120 -13.47 -9.63 -13.76
N PRO A 121 -13.84 -8.37 -13.47
CA PRO A 121 -13.85 -7.70 -12.16
C PRO A 121 -15.18 -7.80 -11.40
N LYS A 122 -16.17 -8.52 -11.89
CA LYS A 122 -17.47 -8.67 -11.21
C LYS A 122 -17.45 -9.75 -10.12
N GLY A 123 -16.41 -10.55 -10.09
CA GLY A 123 -16.20 -11.60 -9.11
C GLY A 123 -14.77 -12.13 -9.20
N TRP A 124 -14.52 -13.28 -8.57
CA TRP A 124 -13.19 -13.88 -8.51
C TRP A 124 -13.09 -15.32 -9.04
N GLN A 125 -14.11 -15.78 -9.75
CA GLN A 125 -14.19 -17.15 -10.26
C GLN A 125 -12.96 -17.59 -11.07
N ASN A 126 -12.45 -16.71 -11.92
CA ASN A 126 -11.37 -16.99 -12.87
C ASN A 126 -9.99 -16.48 -12.42
N ILE A 127 -9.89 -15.95 -11.20
CA ILE A 127 -8.63 -15.47 -10.64
C ILE A 127 -8.18 -16.34 -9.46
N ASP A 128 -6.89 -16.24 -9.15
CA ASP A 128 -6.30 -16.78 -7.93
C ASP A 128 -6.09 -15.61 -6.93
N PRO A 129 -6.98 -15.44 -5.93
CA PRO A 129 -6.90 -14.33 -5.00
C PRO A 129 -5.64 -14.39 -4.12
N PHE A 130 -5.21 -15.59 -3.75
CA PHE A 130 -4.02 -15.79 -2.95
C PHE A 130 -2.77 -15.36 -3.69
N LYS A 131 -2.61 -15.84 -4.92
CA LYS A 131 -1.47 -15.48 -5.78
C LYS A 131 -1.50 -14.00 -6.14
N SER A 132 -2.68 -13.43 -6.42
CA SER A 132 -2.84 -12.00 -6.70
C SER A 132 -2.35 -11.14 -5.53
N TYR A 133 -2.76 -11.46 -4.31
CA TYR A 133 -2.35 -10.74 -3.11
C TYR A 133 -0.88 -10.96 -2.78
N ARG A 134 -0.41 -12.19 -2.84
CA ARG A 134 0.97 -12.58 -2.53
C ARG A 134 1.99 -11.89 -3.44
N ALA A 135 1.65 -11.70 -4.72
CA ALA A 135 2.51 -11.04 -5.70
C ALA A 135 2.93 -9.60 -5.35
N LEU A 136 2.27 -8.99 -4.37
CA LEU A 136 2.68 -7.68 -3.83
C LEU A 136 3.90 -7.77 -2.92
N PHE A 137 4.19 -8.94 -2.35
CA PHE A 137 5.13 -9.07 -1.21
C PHE A 137 6.26 -10.05 -1.46
N ASP A 138 6.07 -11.06 -2.30
CA ASP A 138 7.03 -12.17 -2.45
C ASP A 138 8.14 -11.92 -3.49
N GLY A 139 8.00 -10.88 -4.29
CA GLY A 139 8.97 -10.52 -5.32
C GLY A 139 8.94 -11.39 -6.57
N GLU A 140 7.97 -12.31 -6.72
CA GLU A 140 7.79 -13.08 -7.96
C GLU A 140 7.44 -12.17 -9.14
N VAL A 141 6.68 -11.12 -8.87
CA VAL A 141 6.42 -10.05 -9.83
C VAL A 141 7.24 -8.82 -9.43
N SER A 142 8.07 -8.35 -10.34
CA SER A 142 8.88 -7.16 -10.06
C SER A 142 7.98 -5.95 -9.78
N ALA A 143 8.44 -5.04 -8.93
CA ALA A 143 7.70 -3.81 -8.65
C ALA A 143 7.42 -2.97 -9.90
N TYR A 144 8.27 -3.05 -10.92
CA TYR A 144 8.05 -2.39 -12.22
C TYR A 144 6.92 -3.06 -13.02
N GLY A 145 6.80 -4.39 -12.94
CA GLY A 145 5.78 -5.17 -13.66
C GLY A 145 4.44 -5.27 -12.93
N ASN A 146 4.38 -4.84 -11.67
CA ASN A 146 3.16 -4.92 -10.87
C ASN A 146 2.37 -3.60 -10.95
N SER A 147 1.25 -3.62 -11.65
CA SER A 147 0.40 -2.45 -11.88
C SER A 147 -0.24 -1.86 -10.62
N GLU A 148 -0.26 -2.59 -9.52
CA GLU A 148 -0.82 -2.13 -8.24
C GLU A 148 0.17 -1.28 -7.44
N ILE A 149 1.48 -1.44 -7.68
CA ILE A 149 2.50 -0.73 -6.94
C ILE A 149 2.66 0.69 -7.46
N ILE A 150 2.28 1.66 -6.64
CA ILE A 150 2.41 3.08 -6.96
C ILE A 150 3.84 3.58 -6.75
N PHE A 151 4.47 3.14 -5.67
CA PHE A 151 5.83 3.51 -5.31
C PHE A 151 6.44 2.47 -4.38
N THR A 152 7.69 2.13 -4.64
CA THR A 152 8.48 1.28 -3.76
C THR A 152 9.87 1.85 -3.60
N ARG A 153 10.45 1.65 -2.42
CA ARG A 153 11.85 1.93 -2.16
C ARG A 153 12.63 0.63 -2.30
N GLY A 154 13.11 0.39 -3.49
CA GLY A 154 14.01 -0.72 -3.79
C GLY A 154 15.47 -0.28 -3.91
N THR A 155 16.29 -1.12 -4.50
CA THR A 155 17.64 -0.78 -4.89
C THR A 155 17.70 -0.32 -6.34
N ASN A 156 18.34 0.83 -6.59
CA ASN A 156 18.85 1.18 -7.92
C ASN A 156 20.24 0.56 -8.12
N GLN A 157 20.68 0.49 -9.36
CA GLN A 157 22.09 0.22 -9.62
C GLN A 157 22.96 1.25 -8.86
N GLY A 158 23.80 0.76 -7.96
CA GLY A 158 24.66 1.59 -7.12
C GLY A 158 24.04 2.18 -5.86
N ALA A 159 22.78 1.90 -5.57
CA ALA A 159 22.10 2.31 -4.35
C ALA A 159 22.13 1.23 -3.26
N GLU A 160 21.62 1.58 -2.07
CA GLU A 160 21.60 0.73 -0.88
C GLU A 160 21.17 -0.71 -1.14
N ASN A 161 21.91 -1.64 -0.59
CA ASN A 161 21.67 -3.05 -0.78
C ASN A 161 20.63 -3.59 0.20
N ILE A 162 19.40 -3.83 -0.27
CA ILE A 162 18.33 -4.48 0.52
C ILE A 162 18.78 -5.85 1.08
N LYS A 163 19.74 -6.50 0.41
CA LYS A 163 20.33 -7.76 0.88
C LYS A 163 20.82 -7.67 2.33
N VAL A 164 21.32 -6.51 2.73
CA VAL A 164 21.77 -6.29 4.12
C VAL A 164 20.60 -6.38 5.11
N MET A 165 19.44 -5.83 4.79
CA MET A 165 18.25 -5.95 5.65
C MET A 165 17.80 -7.41 5.79
N VAL A 166 17.82 -8.17 4.70
CA VAL A 166 17.46 -9.59 4.70
C VAL A 166 18.42 -10.37 5.57
N ILE A 167 19.73 -10.13 5.45
CA ILE A 167 20.75 -10.80 6.28
C ILE A 167 20.55 -10.51 7.78
N HIS A 168 20.15 -9.28 8.14
CA HIS A 168 19.86 -8.93 9.53
C HIS A 168 18.67 -9.71 10.11
N GLN A 169 17.71 -10.10 9.28
CA GLN A 169 16.51 -10.81 9.68
C GLN A 169 16.70 -12.34 9.68
N LEU A 170 17.60 -12.86 8.87
CA LEU A 170 17.83 -14.29 8.78
C LEU A 170 18.49 -14.84 10.03
N PRO A 171 18.12 -16.08 10.48
CA PRO A 171 18.84 -16.80 11.52
C PRO A 171 20.28 -17.12 11.07
N ARG A 172 21.20 -17.25 12.01
CA ARG A 172 22.60 -17.58 11.72
C ARG A 172 22.77 -18.89 10.95
N SER A 173 21.87 -19.83 11.14
CA SER A 173 21.83 -21.12 10.45
C SER A 173 21.43 -21.01 8.98
N GLN A 174 20.94 -19.85 8.54
CA GLN A 174 20.48 -19.61 7.18
C GLN A 174 21.38 -18.58 6.51
N GLY A 175 22.27 -19.03 5.64
CA GLY A 175 23.09 -18.15 4.79
C GLY A 175 23.96 -17.12 5.51
N GLY A 176 24.33 -17.37 6.79
CA GLY A 176 25.14 -16.42 7.57
C GLY A 176 24.36 -15.23 8.12
N GLY A 177 23.06 -15.36 8.31
CA GLY A 177 22.22 -14.32 8.89
C GLY A 177 22.69 -13.82 10.25
N TYR A 178 22.37 -12.57 10.59
CA TYR A 178 22.82 -11.91 11.82
C TYR A 178 21.87 -12.09 13.00
N ASN A 179 20.65 -12.56 12.74
CA ASN A 179 19.61 -12.72 13.77
C ASN A 179 19.37 -11.47 14.63
N CYS A 180 19.46 -10.29 14.00
CA CYS A 180 19.32 -9.01 14.69
C CYS A 180 17.87 -8.62 14.96
N HIS A 181 16.94 -9.14 14.17
CA HIS A 181 15.52 -8.83 14.29
C HIS A 181 14.71 -10.09 14.50
N GLY A 182 14.18 -10.27 15.68
CA GLY A 182 13.24 -11.33 16.00
C GLY A 182 11.79 -10.85 15.78
N MET A 183 10.95 -11.71 15.23
CA MET A 183 9.50 -11.45 15.22
C MET A 183 8.93 -11.85 16.58
N THR A 184 8.06 -11.00 17.13
CA THR A 184 7.27 -11.35 18.30
C THR A 184 6.24 -12.40 17.89
N GLN A 185 6.25 -13.53 18.57
CA GLN A 185 5.12 -14.46 18.50
C GLN A 185 3.96 -13.89 19.31
N LYS A 186 2.84 -13.70 18.68
CA LYS A 186 1.55 -13.50 19.33
C LYS A 186 0.63 -14.64 18.95
#